data_4572ccc62c1bf4a020c92f3d1930ea5d
#
_entry.id   4572ccc62c1bf4a020c92f3d1930ea5d
#
_cell.length_a   1.000
_cell.length_b   1.000
_cell.length_c   1.000
_cell.angle_alpha   90.00
_cell.angle_beta   90.00
_cell.angle_gamma   90.00
#
_symmetry.space_group_name_H-M   'P 1'
#
loop_
_entity.id
_entity.type
_entity.pdbx_description
1 polymer ?
#
loop_
_entity_poly.entity_id
_entity_poly.type
_entity_poly.pdbx_seq_one_letter_code
_entity_poly.pdbx_strand_id
1 'polypeptide(L)'
;MGSPVTGKGELDPFFPQFHTNSNGLGARHNADQCFLCHAQPTLGGSGGFIVPNPGQPIPMLPENPMFRLVPHRFGKKNVVPSFEEQFGPIREVRFKYKPDGTRDGGVHQLWVVTGINNDPTIRSCTITQPDFATQQATGNLSFRIRLPMLGLGLIDAIQDREILSRHDATAAQRTALGITGHPNRSGNDGTIGRFGWKAQNKSLPMFAGEAYNVEMGITNELFPTATEEDPNCNGPAKPEVNDLTRMDDDDSSNEAFSNPLHILADWMQFSLLMRFTDAPEPDPHPSPSARRGKTVFSNVGCALCHTPQMQTAPVLGSAVLQNRPVNLFSDLLVHHMGPGLADDIIQGAAGPDEFRTQPLWGVGQRLFFLHDGRTGDLLAAIYAHRSPASSQFAASEANAVINNFQNLPASDQQAILDFLRSL
;
A
#
# COMPACT_ATOMS: atom_id res chain seq x y z
N MET A 1 -15.95 -9.86 1.97
CA MET A 1 -15.00 -10.77 2.62
C MET A 1 -15.05 -12.08 1.85
N GLY A 2 -14.11 -12.22 0.94
CA GLY A 2 -14.12 -13.39 0.08
C GLY A 2 -13.93 -14.66 0.89
N SER A 3 -14.90 -15.55 0.83
CA SER A 3 -14.72 -16.93 1.24
C SER A 3 -13.73 -17.63 0.32
N PRO A 4 -12.87 -18.50 0.81
CA PRO A 4 -11.88 -19.14 -0.04
C PRO A 4 -12.58 -20.03 -1.07
N VAL A 5 -12.51 -19.58 -2.27
CA VAL A 5 -12.48 -20.36 -3.51
C VAL A 5 -13.43 -21.53 -3.66
N THR A 6 -14.56 -21.26 -4.23
CA THR A 6 -15.32 -22.34 -4.89
C THR A 6 -15.38 -22.18 -6.41
N GLY A 7 -14.83 -21.11 -6.99
CA GLY A 7 -14.90 -20.87 -8.44
C GLY A 7 -16.31 -20.68 -8.99
N LYS A 8 -17.29 -20.71 -8.13
CA LYS A 8 -18.66 -20.32 -8.39
C LYS A 8 -18.98 -19.21 -7.41
N GLY A 9 -19.53 -18.12 -7.89
CA GLY A 9 -19.98 -17.06 -7.01
C GLY A 9 -20.73 -17.68 -5.82
N GLU A 10 -20.23 -17.46 -4.61
CA GLU A 10 -20.91 -17.98 -3.42
C GLU A 10 -22.25 -17.26 -3.27
N LEU A 11 -23.24 -18.01 -2.86
CA LEU A 11 -24.52 -17.42 -2.47
C LEU A 11 -24.28 -16.58 -1.21
N ASP A 12 -24.78 -15.35 -1.23
CA ASP A 12 -24.76 -14.51 -0.04
C ASP A 12 -25.45 -15.24 1.11
N PRO A 13 -24.79 -15.43 2.27
CA PRO A 13 -25.37 -16.17 3.39
C PRO A 13 -26.65 -15.52 3.94
N PHE A 14 -26.85 -14.22 3.75
CA PHE A 14 -28.05 -13.49 4.16
C PHE A 14 -29.11 -13.46 3.06
N PHE A 15 -28.70 -13.56 1.80
CA PHE A 15 -29.57 -13.54 0.63
C PHE A 15 -29.16 -14.67 -0.34
N PRO A 16 -29.47 -15.93 0.00
CA PRO A 16 -28.98 -17.11 -0.74
C PRO A 16 -29.45 -17.20 -2.21
N GLN A 17 -30.36 -16.34 -2.62
CA GLN A 17 -30.78 -16.19 -4.01
C GLN A 17 -29.87 -15.29 -4.84
N PHE A 18 -28.92 -14.55 -4.21
CA PHE A 18 -27.99 -13.66 -4.91
C PHE A 18 -26.57 -14.23 -4.83
N HIS A 19 -25.86 -14.10 -5.93
CA HIS A 19 -24.42 -14.37 -5.95
C HIS A 19 -23.66 -13.17 -5.39
N THR A 20 -22.56 -13.44 -4.67
CA THR A 20 -21.61 -12.39 -4.30
C THR A 20 -20.97 -11.81 -5.56
N ASN A 21 -20.58 -10.54 -5.48
CA ASN A 21 -19.98 -9.83 -6.61
C ASN A 21 -18.51 -10.22 -6.87
N SER A 22 -17.99 -11.27 -6.23
CA SER A 22 -16.66 -11.76 -6.49
C SER A 22 -16.62 -13.27 -6.64
N ASN A 23 -15.82 -13.75 -7.57
CA ASN A 23 -15.60 -15.17 -7.85
C ASN A 23 -14.57 -15.84 -6.93
N GLY A 24 -14.18 -15.20 -5.86
CA GLY A 24 -13.13 -15.70 -4.98
C GLY A 24 -11.71 -15.31 -5.43
N LEU A 25 -10.73 -15.95 -4.82
CA LEU A 25 -9.32 -15.65 -5.08
C LEU A 25 -8.88 -16.08 -6.48
N GLY A 26 -7.97 -15.31 -7.07
CA GLY A 26 -7.24 -15.74 -8.25
C GLY A 26 -6.32 -16.93 -7.97
N ALA A 27 -5.85 -17.57 -9.02
CA ALA A 27 -4.96 -18.72 -8.93
C ALA A 27 -3.62 -18.37 -8.25
N ARG A 28 -3.20 -17.12 -8.32
CA ARG A 28 -2.11 -16.52 -7.54
C ARG A 28 -2.66 -15.39 -6.67
N HIS A 29 -2.22 -15.32 -5.42
CA HIS A 29 -2.65 -14.30 -4.46
C HIS A 29 -1.63 -14.11 -3.33
N ASN A 30 -1.70 -12.98 -2.64
CA ASN A 30 -0.94 -12.72 -1.41
C ASN A 30 -1.77 -12.98 -0.16
N ALA A 31 -3.07 -12.72 -0.22
CA ALA A 31 -3.97 -12.90 0.91
C ALA A 31 -5.40 -13.17 0.42
N ASP A 32 -6.23 -13.74 1.29
CA ASP A 32 -7.67 -13.97 1.06
C ASP A 32 -8.56 -12.87 1.63
N GLN A 33 -7.97 -11.86 2.28
CA GLN A 33 -8.67 -10.71 2.85
C GLN A 33 -7.72 -9.56 3.15
N CYS A 34 -8.22 -8.33 3.02
CA CYS A 34 -7.41 -7.11 3.21
C CYS A 34 -6.84 -6.99 4.63
N PHE A 35 -7.62 -7.38 5.63
CA PHE A 35 -7.24 -7.22 7.03
C PHE A 35 -6.16 -8.20 7.54
N LEU A 36 -5.74 -9.17 6.74
CA LEU A 36 -4.54 -9.93 7.07
C LEU A 36 -3.29 -9.05 7.10
N CYS A 37 -3.23 -8.06 6.20
CA CYS A 37 -2.09 -7.18 6.05
C CYS A 37 -2.36 -5.74 6.52
N HIS A 38 -3.61 -5.37 6.75
CA HIS A 38 -4.05 -4.02 7.11
C HIS A 38 -4.79 -4.01 8.46
N ALA A 39 -4.16 -4.47 9.52
CA ALA A 39 -4.81 -4.63 10.82
C ALA A 39 -4.01 -4.12 12.03
N GLN A 40 -2.83 -3.52 11.85
CA GLN A 40 -1.99 -3.07 12.97
C GLN A 40 -1.77 -1.54 12.89
N PRO A 41 -2.03 -0.77 13.96
CA PRO A 41 -2.50 -1.15 15.31
C PRO A 41 -4.00 -1.43 15.38
N THR A 42 -4.73 -1.12 14.33
CA THR A 42 -6.17 -1.32 14.18
C THR A 42 -6.52 -1.66 12.73
N LEU A 43 -7.77 -2.07 12.48
CA LEU A 43 -8.27 -2.32 11.13
C LEU A 43 -8.04 -1.08 10.24
N GLY A 44 -7.48 -1.30 9.06
CA GLY A 44 -7.03 -0.23 8.16
C GLY A 44 -5.59 0.23 8.38
N GLY A 45 -4.88 -0.32 9.37
CA GLY A 45 -3.47 -0.02 9.64
C GLY A 45 -2.49 -0.73 8.70
N SER A 46 -1.29 -1.01 9.19
CA SER A 46 -0.21 -1.66 8.45
C SER A 46 0.34 -2.85 9.23
N GLY A 47 0.37 -4.02 8.61
CA GLY A 47 0.80 -5.27 9.25
C GLY A 47 -0.35 -6.16 9.73
N GLY A 48 0.00 -7.33 10.24
CA GLY A 48 -0.94 -8.37 10.59
C GLY A 48 -1.70 -8.11 11.89
N PHE A 49 -2.79 -8.84 12.05
CA PHE A 49 -3.63 -8.78 13.23
C PHE A 49 -3.15 -9.74 14.31
N ILE A 50 -3.01 -9.24 15.54
CA ILE A 50 -2.83 -10.09 16.73
C ILE A 50 -4.22 -10.33 17.32
N VAL A 51 -4.66 -11.58 17.33
CA VAL A 51 -5.69 -12.00 18.31
C VAL A 51 -4.94 -12.48 19.55
N PRO A 52 -4.90 -11.73 20.64
CA PRO A 52 -4.39 -12.27 21.89
C PRO A 52 -5.27 -13.45 22.28
N ASN A 53 -4.69 -14.62 22.47
CA ASN A 53 -5.42 -15.68 23.15
C ASN A 53 -5.80 -15.18 24.55
N PRO A 54 -7.03 -15.36 25.01
CA PRO A 54 -7.42 -14.96 26.35
C PRO A 54 -6.43 -15.50 27.40
N GLY A 55 -5.84 -14.60 28.19
CA GLY A 55 -4.89 -14.96 29.24
C GLY A 55 -3.42 -15.09 28.81
N GLN A 56 -3.09 -14.87 27.54
CA GLN A 56 -1.70 -14.81 27.08
C GLN A 56 -1.18 -13.37 27.06
N PRO A 57 0.11 -13.13 27.40
CA PRO A 57 0.72 -11.83 27.21
C PRO A 57 0.64 -11.42 25.74
N ILE A 58 0.35 -10.15 25.47
CA ILE A 58 0.43 -9.60 24.11
C ILE A 58 1.91 -9.67 23.70
N PRO A 59 2.26 -10.36 22.59
CA PRO A 59 3.62 -10.38 22.12
C PRO A 59 4.12 -8.95 21.86
N MET A 60 5.38 -8.65 22.11
CA MET A 60 5.98 -7.36 21.81
C MET A 60 5.88 -7.02 20.31
N LEU A 61 5.90 -8.04 19.45
CA LEU A 61 5.65 -7.92 18.01
C LEU A 61 4.55 -8.92 17.60
N PRO A 62 3.62 -8.49 16.72
CA PRO A 62 2.63 -9.41 16.18
C PRO A 62 3.31 -10.49 15.33
N GLU A 63 2.79 -11.70 15.44
CA GLU A 63 3.18 -12.76 14.53
C GLU A 63 2.66 -12.45 13.14
N ASN A 64 3.53 -12.61 12.14
CA ASN A 64 3.15 -12.51 10.74
C ASN A 64 2.11 -13.62 10.42
N PRO A 65 0.87 -13.28 10.05
CA PRO A 65 -0.20 -14.26 9.87
C PRO A 65 0.09 -15.27 8.77
N MET A 66 1.03 -14.99 7.87
CA MET A 66 1.43 -15.92 6.80
C MET A 66 1.93 -17.24 7.37
N PHE A 67 2.59 -17.23 8.53
CA PHE A 67 3.09 -18.45 9.19
C PHE A 67 1.96 -19.34 9.75
N ARG A 68 0.81 -18.77 10.08
CA ARG A 68 -0.35 -19.54 10.54
C ARG A 68 -1.25 -20.02 9.41
N LEU A 69 -1.34 -19.26 8.33
CA LEU A 69 -2.34 -19.49 7.29
C LEU A 69 -1.89 -20.51 6.25
N VAL A 70 -0.60 -20.50 5.91
CA VAL A 70 -0.05 -21.35 4.85
C VAL A 70 -0.29 -22.85 5.07
N PRO A 71 -0.05 -23.43 6.26
CA PRO A 71 -0.28 -24.85 6.46
C PRO A 71 -1.74 -25.28 6.35
N HIS A 72 -2.68 -24.35 6.56
CA HIS A 72 -4.09 -24.67 6.74
C HIS A 72 -5.00 -24.22 5.59
N ARG A 73 -4.68 -23.11 4.92
CA ARG A 73 -5.57 -22.49 3.94
C ARG A 73 -5.13 -22.66 2.48
N PHE A 74 -3.82 -22.55 2.20
CA PHE A 74 -3.31 -22.44 0.83
C PHE A 74 -2.76 -23.76 0.27
N GLY A 75 -3.00 -24.88 0.97
CA GLY A 75 -2.65 -26.22 0.52
C GLY A 75 -1.19 -26.61 0.71
N LYS A 76 -0.94 -27.90 0.65
CA LYS A 76 0.36 -28.55 0.98
C LYS A 76 1.52 -28.20 0.04
N LYS A 77 1.28 -27.47 -1.05
CA LYS A 77 2.31 -27.13 -2.05
C LYS A 77 2.92 -25.75 -1.83
N ASN A 78 2.32 -24.92 -0.98
CA ASN A 78 2.84 -23.59 -0.68
C ASN A 78 3.84 -23.67 0.49
N VAL A 79 4.93 -22.92 0.35
CA VAL A 79 5.97 -22.77 1.37
C VAL A 79 6.13 -21.30 1.69
N VAL A 80 6.23 -20.96 2.97
CA VAL A 80 6.54 -19.57 3.37
C VAL A 80 7.93 -19.22 2.86
N PRO A 81 8.06 -18.18 2.00
CA PRO A 81 9.38 -17.79 1.49
C PRO A 81 10.29 -17.31 2.63
N SER A 82 11.62 -17.53 2.47
CA SER A 82 12.61 -17.22 3.50
C SER A 82 12.76 -15.75 3.86
N PHE A 83 12.26 -14.84 3.03
CA PHE A 83 12.23 -13.40 3.31
C PHE A 83 11.06 -12.97 4.20
N GLU A 84 10.07 -13.83 4.41
CA GLU A 84 9.03 -13.62 5.39
C GLU A 84 9.53 -14.09 6.76
N GLU A 85 9.42 -13.27 7.76
CA GLU A 85 9.88 -13.55 9.12
C GLU A 85 8.68 -13.69 10.07
N GLN A 86 8.75 -14.62 11.01
CA GLN A 86 7.62 -14.91 11.92
C GLN A 86 7.14 -13.68 12.70
N PHE A 87 8.05 -12.80 13.09
CA PHE A 87 7.76 -11.56 13.81
C PHE A 87 8.20 -10.32 13.03
N GLY A 88 8.37 -10.46 11.72
CA GLY A 88 8.75 -9.41 10.80
C GLY A 88 7.55 -8.77 10.10
N PRO A 89 7.82 -7.82 9.21
CA PRO A 89 6.80 -7.21 8.38
C PRO A 89 6.25 -8.21 7.36
N ILE A 90 4.98 -8.05 7.01
CA ILE A 90 4.39 -8.74 5.86
C ILE A 90 4.86 -8.02 4.59
N ARG A 91 5.54 -8.72 3.71
CA ARG A 91 6.15 -8.15 2.50
C ARG A 91 5.36 -8.52 1.24
N GLU A 92 5.06 -7.54 0.41
CA GLU A 92 4.80 -7.72 -1.01
C GLU A 92 6.15 -7.86 -1.70
N VAL A 93 6.27 -8.80 -2.63
CA VAL A 93 7.49 -9.02 -3.39
C VAL A 93 7.30 -8.63 -4.85
N ARG A 94 8.31 -7.95 -5.40
CA ARG A 94 8.42 -7.61 -6.81
C ARG A 94 9.72 -8.15 -7.37
N PHE A 95 9.71 -8.60 -8.62
CA PHE A 95 10.95 -8.87 -9.34
C PHE A 95 11.40 -7.60 -10.05
N LYS A 96 12.69 -7.33 -9.99
CA LYS A 96 13.29 -6.16 -10.67
C LYS A 96 13.37 -6.38 -12.16
N TYR A 97 13.74 -7.61 -12.55
CA TYR A 97 14.00 -8.01 -13.93
C TYR A 97 13.35 -9.34 -14.25
N LYS A 98 12.92 -9.47 -15.49
CA LYS A 98 12.49 -10.73 -16.11
C LYS A 98 13.69 -11.59 -16.49
N PRO A 99 13.48 -12.88 -16.84
CA PRO A 99 14.56 -13.77 -17.29
C PRO A 99 15.33 -13.27 -18.50
N ASP A 100 14.72 -12.46 -19.35
CA ASP A 100 15.36 -11.86 -20.53
C ASP A 100 16.17 -10.59 -20.22
N GLY A 101 16.23 -10.19 -18.94
CA GLY A 101 16.93 -8.99 -18.46
C GLY A 101 16.16 -7.68 -18.61
N THR A 102 14.96 -7.71 -19.17
CA THR A 102 14.08 -6.53 -19.22
C THR A 102 13.50 -6.23 -17.83
N ARG A 103 13.10 -4.98 -17.57
CA ARG A 103 12.46 -4.62 -16.32
C ARG A 103 11.13 -5.35 -16.15
N ASP A 104 10.90 -5.87 -14.98
CA ASP A 104 9.63 -6.45 -14.57
C ASP A 104 8.83 -5.41 -13.76
N GLY A 105 9.10 -5.29 -12.49
CA GLY A 105 8.42 -4.36 -11.58
C GLY A 105 7.05 -4.82 -11.12
N GLY A 106 6.55 -5.95 -11.62
CA GLY A 106 5.27 -6.55 -11.23
C GLY A 106 5.31 -7.16 -9.84
N VAL A 107 4.13 -7.24 -9.21
CA VAL A 107 3.94 -8.02 -7.97
C VAL A 107 3.94 -9.50 -8.32
N HIS A 108 4.75 -10.27 -7.60
CA HIS A 108 4.73 -11.73 -7.68
C HIS A 108 4.11 -12.28 -6.41
N GLN A 109 2.89 -12.81 -6.54
CA GLN A 109 2.11 -13.28 -5.41
C GLN A 109 2.75 -14.49 -4.73
N LEU A 110 2.64 -14.52 -3.41
CA LEU A 110 3.30 -15.51 -2.56
C LEU A 110 2.69 -16.89 -2.66
N TRP A 111 1.38 -16.97 -2.91
CA TRP A 111 0.62 -18.20 -2.81
C TRP A 111 -0.04 -18.58 -4.13
N VAL A 112 -0.20 -19.88 -4.31
CA VAL A 112 -0.91 -20.44 -5.46
C VAL A 112 -2.00 -21.39 -5.00
N VAL A 113 -3.13 -21.36 -5.70
CA VAL A 113 -4.23 -22.33 -5.53
C VAL A 113 -4.09 -23.38 -6.64
N THR A 114 -3.97 -24.63 -6.28
CA THR A 114 -3.95 -25.74 -7.23
C THR A 114 -5.35 -26.32 -7.33
N GLY A 115 -6.02 -26.03 -8.42
CA GLY A 115 -7.38 -26.51 -8.69
C GLY A 115 -8.43 -25.77 -7.85
N ILE A 116 -9.38 -25.15 -8.49
CA ILE A 116 -10.56 -24.61 -7.84
C ILE A 116 -11.48 -25.79 -7.62
N ASN A 117 -11.89 -26.03 -6.38
CA ASN A 117 -12.77 -27.14 -6.03
C ASN A 117 -14.02 -27.13 -6.89
N ASN A 118 -14.33 -28.28 -7.49
CA ASN A 118 -15.54 -28.60 -8.24
C ASN A 118 -15.71 -27.97 -9.63
N ASP A 119 -14.78 -27.19 -10.15
CA ASP A 119 -14.81 -26.82 -11.56
C ASP A 119 -13.94 -27.79 -12.38
N PRO A 120 -14.53 -28.64 -13.24
CA PRO A 120 -13.78 -29.60 -14.05
C PRO A 120 -12.85 -28.92 -15.05
N THR A 121 -13.08 -27.65 -15.37
CA THR A 121 -12.29 -26.89 -16.35
C THR A 121 -10.99 -26.34 -15.76
N ILE A 122 -10.93 -26.17 -14.43
CA ILE A 122 -9.76 -25.64 -13.72
C ILE A 122 -8.95 -26.76 -13.04
N ARG A 123 -9.39 -28.00 -13.11
CA ARG A 123 -8.68 -29.16 -12.53
C ARG A 123 -7.29 -29.40 -13.12
N SER A 124 -7.00 -28.87 -14.30
CA SER A 124 -5.70 -28.96 -14.94
C SER A 124 -4.72 -27.87 -14.51
N CYS A 125 -5.14 -26.89 -13.69
CA CYS A 125 -4.26 -25.85 -13.17
C CYS A 125 -3.18 -26.46 -12.27
N THR A 126 -1.93 -26.32 -12.67
CA THR A 126 -0.77 -26.91 -11.98
C THR A 126 0.33 -25.90 -11.75
N ILE A 127 -0.04 -24.66 -11.50
CA ILE A 127 0.93 -23.59 -11.19
C ILE A 127 1.70 -23.88 -9.92
N THR A 128 2.90 -23.38 -9.88
CA THR A 128 3.79 -23.43 -8.72
C THR A 128 4.05 -22.03 -8.21
N GLN A 129 4.46 -21.93 -6.94
CA GLN A 129 4.99 -20.67 -6.43
C GLN A 129 6.17 -20.23 -7.31
N PRO A 130 6.35 -18.89 -7.49
CA PRO A 130 7.58 -18.38 -8.11
C PRO A 130 8.81 -18.89 -7.38
N ASP A 131 9.92 -19.07 -8.11
CA ASP A 131 11.20 -19.49 -7.52
C ASP A 131 11.85 -18.31 -6.77
N PHE A 132 11.26 -17.97 -5.63
CA PHE A 132 11.75 -16.89 -4.78
C PHE A 132 13.18 -17.11 -4.28
N ALA A 133 13.58 -18.36 -4.09
CA ALA A 133 14.92 -18.69 -3.60
C ALA A 133 16.01 -18.28 -4.61
N THR A 134 15.83 -18.62 -5.88
CA THR A 134 16.74 -18.19 -6.96
C THR A 134 16.70 -16.67 -7.14
N GLN A 135 15.52 -16.05 -7.12
CA GLN A 135 15.40 -14.61 -7.26
C GLN A 135 16.08 -13.86 -6.11
N GLN A 136 15.98 -14.38 -4.89
CA GLN A 136 16.69 -13.83 -3.73
C GLN A 136 18.22 -13.99 -3.87
N ALA A 137 18.69 -15.14 -4.26
CA ALA A 137 20.11 -15.42 -4.43
C ALA A 137 20.77 -14.54 -5.52
N THR A 138 20.01 -14.15 -6.54
CA THR A 138 20.46 -13.24 -7.61
C THR A 138 20.24 -11.76 -7.30
N GLY A 139 19.67 -11.42 -6.14
CA GLY A 139 19.37 -10.02 -5.77
C GLY A 139 18.22 -9.39 -6.59
N ASN A 140 17.40 -10.21 -7.23
CA ASN A 140 16.30 -9.76 -8.10
C ASN A 140 15.00 -9.45 -7.35
N LEU A 141 14.99 -9.53 -6.01
CA LEU A 141 13.82 -9.20 -5.21
C LEU A 141 13.83 -7.73 -4.77
N SER A 142 12.65 -7.16 -4.75
CA SER A 142 12.32 -5.88 -4.11
C SER A 142 11.10 -6.09 -3.23
N PHE A 143 11.09 -5.45 -2.05
CA PHE A 143 10.04 -5.64 -1.05
C PHE A 143 9.29 -4.36 -0.78
N ARG A 144 7.99 -4.50 -0.47
CA ARG A 144 7.16 -3.40 0.04
C ARG A 144 6.28 -3.89 1.17
N ILE A 145 6.19 -3.08 2.23
CA ILE A 145 5.21 -3.30 3.30
C ILE A 145 3.90 -2.58 2.99
N ARG A 146 2.85 -3.01 3.64
CA ARG A 146 1.52 -2.42 3.44
C ARG A 146 1.42 -1.02 4.01
N LEU A 147 0.80 -0.14 3.25
CA LEU A 147 0.49 1.22 3.69
C LEU A 147 -0.80 1.23 4.51
N PRO A 148 -0.90 2.08 5.54
CA PRO A 148 -2.19 2.30 6.22
C PRO A 148 -3.24 2.84 5.25
N MET A 149 -4.48 2.37 5.41
CA MET A 149 -5.64 2.80 4.64
C MET A 149 -6.41 3.94 5.33
N LEU A 150 -5.97 4.36 6.52
CA LEU A 150 -6.63 5.37 7.34
C LEU A 150 -6.47 6.77 6.72
N GLY A 151 -7.54 7.55 6.70
CA GLY A 151 -7.53 8.94 6.22
C GLY A 151 -7.39 9.11 4.70
N LEU A 152 -7.44 8.03 3.92
CA LEU A 152 -7.21 8.10 2.47
C LEU A 152 -8.26 8.93 1.73
N GLY A 153 -9.51 8.98 2.23
CA GLY A 153 -10.55 9.84 1.66
C GLY A 153 -10.26 11.33 1.78
N LEU A 154 -9.55 11.75 2.83
CA LEU A 154 -9.08 13.13 2.96
C LEU A 154 -8.00 13.44 1.92
N ILE A 155 -7.07 12.48 1.67
CA ILE A 155 -6.04 12.62 0.63
C ILE A 155 -6.69 12.67 -0.76
N ASP A 156 -7.68 11.81 -1.03
CA ASP A 156 -8.42 11.79 -2.30
C ASP A 156 -9.13 13.12 -2.58
N ALA A 157 -9.55 13.83 -1.54
CA ALA A 157 -10.22 15.12 -1.62
C ALA A 157 -9.26 16.34 -1.76
N ILE A 158 -7.95 16.16 -1.67
CA ILE A 158 -6.96 17.21 -1.93
C ILE A 158 -6.82 17.39 -3.44
N GLN A 159 -6.98 18.59 -3.97
CA GLN A 159 -6.82 18.86 -5.40
C GLN A 159 -5.35 19.05 -5.78
N ASP A 160 -5.02 18.76 -7.05
CA ASP A 160 -3.67 18.94 -7.62
C ASP A 160 -3.14 20.35 -7.40
N ARG A 161 -3.98 21.37 -7.53
CA ARG A 161 -3.59 22.77 -7.29
C ARG A 161 -3.12 23.03 -5.86
N GLU A 162 -3.68 22.35 -4.86
CA GLU A 162 -3.25 22.47 -3.47
C GLU A 162 -1.86 21.87 -3.30
N ILE A 163 -1.62 20.69 -3.84
CA ILE A 163 -0.31 20.01 -3.82
C ILE A 163 0.75 20.94 -4.44
N LEU A 164 0.49 21.44 -5.64
CA LEU A 164 1.43 22.30 -6.36
C LEU A 164 1.64 23.64 -5.65
N SER A 165 0.59 24.26 -5.13
CA SER A 165 0.73 25.54 -4.42
C SER A 165 1.57 25.42 -3.15
N ARG A 166 1.46 24.31 -2.40
CA ARG A 166 2.31 24.03 -1.22
C ARG A 166 3.76 23.81 -1.62
N HIS A 167 3.97 23.08 -2.70
CA HIS A 167 5.30 22.89 -3.26
C HIS A 167 5.93 24.22 -3.66
N ASP A 168 5.22 25.07 -4.39
CA ASP A 168 5.75 26.36 -4.87
C ASP A 168 5.99 27.34 -3.72
N ALA A 169 5.14 27.35 -2.70
CA ALA A 169 5.28 28.20 -1.53
C ALA A 169 6.60 27.99 -0.76
N THR A 170 7.23 26.83 -0.87
CA THR A 170 8.49 26.48 -0.19
C THR A 170 9.69 26.38 -1.15
N ALA A 171 9.54 26.80 -2.41
CA ALA A 171 10.55 26.61 -3.46
C ALA A 171 11.94 27.13 -3.07
N ALA A 172 12.03 28.31 -2.47
CA ALA A 172 13.32 28.89 -2.07
C ALA A 172 14.03 28.06 -1.00
N GLN A 173 13.29 27.60 0.04
CA GLN A 173 13.85 26.77 1.11
C GLN A 173 14.27 25.39 0.58
N ARG A 174 13.45 24.79 -0.29
CA ARG A 174 13.77 23.50 -0.91
C ARG A 174 15.01 23.60 -1.79
N THR A 175 15.09 24.60 -2.65
CA THR A 175 16.28 24.85 -3.49
C THR A 175 17.54 24.99 -2.66
N ALA A 176 17.48 25.71 -1.54
CA ALA A 176 18.62 25.91 -0.64
C ALA A 176 19.12 24.59 -0.01
N LEU A 177 18.27 23.57 0.11
CA LEU A 177 18.63 22.26 0.67
C LEU A 177 18.77 21.16 -0.40
N GLY A 178 18.64 21.51 -1.69
CA GLY A 178 18.74 20.55 -2.79
C GLY A 178 17.53 19.60 -2.90
N ILE A 179 16.36 20.03 -2.43
CA ILE A 179 15.12 19.27 -2.50
C ILE A 179 14.38 19.71 -3.76
N THR A 180 14.08 18.77 -4.64
CA THR A 180 13.32 19.00 -5.86
C THR A 180 11.89 18.54 -5.71
N GLY A 181 11.68 17.25 -5.63
CA GLY A 181 10.36 16.60 -5.60
C GLY A 181 9.54 16.86 -6.88
N HIS A 182 8.80 15.90 -7.31
CA HIS A 182 7.90 16.10 -8.43
C HIS A 182 6.65 15.21 -8.33
N PRO A 183 5.52 15.58 -8.99
CA PRO A 183 4.34 14.73 -9.02
C PRO A 183 4.53 13.53 -9.93
N ASN A 184 4.09 12.34 -9.50
CA ASN A 184 3.83 11.25 -10.42
C ASN A 184 2.43 11.46 -11.03
N ARG A 185 2.34 11.56 -12.34
CA ARG A 185 1.10 11.90 -13.03
C ARG A 185 0.52 10.70 -13.76
N SER A 186 -0.81 10.57 -13.68
CA SER A 186 -1.55 9.62 -14.50
C SER A 186 -1.33 9.88 -15.99
N GLY A 187 -0.94 8.85 -16.73
CA GLY A 187 -0.76 8.95 -18.18
C GLY A 187 -2.04 9.23 -18.95
N ASN A 188 -3.22 8.98 -18.35
CA ASN A 188 -4.49 9.15 -19.03
C ASN A 188 -4.96 10.61 -19.08
N ASP A 189 -4.77 11.37 -18.01
CA ASP A 189 -5.36 12.71 -17.85
C ASP A 189 -4.46 13.72 -17.14
N GLY A 190 -3.24 13.33 -16.78
CA GLY A 190 -2.29 14.19 -16.10
C GLY A 190 -2.58 14.48 -14.63
N THR A 191 -3.62 13.90 -14.04
CA THR A 191 -3.92 14.03 -12.59
C THR A 191 -2.76 13.50 -11.75
N ILE A 192 -2.43 14.19 -10.67
CA ILE A 192 -1.36 13.78 -9.74
C ILE A 192 -1.78 12.52 -9.00
N GLY A 193 -0.92 11.49 -9.04
CA GLY A 193 -1.07 10.29 -8.23
C GLY A 193 -0.87 10.58 -6.74
N ARG A 194 -1.62 9.89 -5.89
CA ARG A 194 -1.66 10.14 -4.43
C ARG A 194 -1.48 8.89 -3.60
N PHE A 195 -1.66 7.70 -4.20
CA PHE A 195 -1.69 6.43 -3.50
C PHE A 195 -0.59 5.50 -3.98
N GLY A 196 -0.19 4.58 -3.10
CA GLY A 196 0.96 3.71 -3.30
C GLY A 196 2.29 4.32 -2.86
N TRP A 197 3.34 3.52 -2.82
CA TRP A 197 4.68 3.95 -2.43
C TRP A 197 5.32 4.93 -3.42
N LYS A 198 4.91 4.88 -4.68
CA LYS A 198 5.43 5.75 -5.76
C LYS A 198 4.35 6.70 -6.32
N ALA A 199 3.26 6.93 -5.58
CA ALA A 199 2.14 7.75 -6.04
C ALA A 199 1.58 7.29 -7.42
N GLN A 200 1.54 5.99 -7.68
CA GLN A 200 1.14 5.45 -8.99
C GLN A 200 -0.37 5.53 -9.23
N ASN A 201 -1.19 5.58 -8.19
CA ASN A 201 -2.64 5.63 -8.30
C ASN A 201 -3.18 7.04 -8.02
N LYS A 202 -4.03 7.53 -8.90
CA LYS A 202 -4.61 8.89 -8.80
C LYS A 202 -5.86 8.96 -7.93
N SER A 203 -6.54 7.84 -7.67
CA SER A 203 -7.82 7.78 -6.96
C SER A 203 -7.98 6.50 -6.16
N LEU A 204 -8.88 6.52 -5.16
CA LEU A 204 -9.19 5.34 -4.35
C LEU A 204 -9.82 4.20 -5.17
N PRO A 205 -10.72 4.42 -6.13
CA PRO A 205 -11.20 3.34 -7.00
C PRO A 205 -10.06 2.63 -7.75
N MET A 206 -9.12 3.37 -8.35
CA MET A 206 -7.96 2.74 -9.00
C MET A 206 -7.10 1.97 -8.01
N PHE A 207 -6.87 2.52 -6.82
CA PHE A 207 -6.06 1.85 -5.79
C PHE A 207 -6.73 0.57 -5.28
N ALA A 208 -8.05 0.58 -5.06
CA ALA A 208 -8.81 -0.60 -4.67
C ALA A 208 -8.80 -1.66 -5.77
N GLY A 209 -9.05 -1.27 -7.02
CA GLY A 209 -9.04 -2.18 -8.17
C GLY A 209 -7.66 -2.83 -8.38
N GLU A 210 -6.56 -2.05 -8.27
CA GLU A 210 -5.19 -2.58 -8.30
C GLU A 210 -4.98 -3.60 -7.18
N ALA A 211 -5.38 -3.27 -5.94
CA ALA A 211 -5.20 -4.15 -4.79
C ALA A 211 -5.97 -5.48 -4.95
N TYR A 212 -7.18 -5.46 -5.46
CA TYR A 212 -7.93 -6.69 -5.77
C TYR A 212 -7.19 -7.56 -6.77
N ASN A 213 -6.62 -6.97 -7.81
CA ASN A 213 -5.87 -7.70 -8.83
C ASN A 213 -4.54 -8.23 -8.29
N VAL A 214 -3.69 -7.36 -7.71
CA VAL A 214 -2.31 -7.76 -7.33
C VAL A 214 -2.23 -8.53 -6.02
N GLU A 215 -3.19 -8.33 -5.10
CA GLU A 215 -3.15 -8.99 -3.79
C GLU A 215 -4.01 -10.25 -3.72
N MET A 216 -5.16 -10.23 -4.38
CA MET A 216 -6.13 -11.32 -4.33
C MET A 216 -6.24 -12.07 -5.67
N GLY A 217 -5.59 -11.60 -6.73
CA GLY A 217 -5.67 -12.16 -8.07
C GLY A 217 -7.05 -12.01 -8.72
N ILE A 218 -7.88 -11.09 -8.23
CA ILE A 218 -9.24 -10.86 -8.72
C ILE A 218 -9.22 -9.74 -9.76
N THR A 219 -9.56 -10.06 -10.98
CA THR A 219 -9.71 -9.07 -12.06
C THR A 219 -10.94 -8.20 -11.85
N ASN A 220 -10.92 -7.01 -12.41
CA ASN A 220 -12.01 -6.05 -12.40
C ASN A 220 -11.92 -5.16 -13.64
N GLU A 221 -12.89 -4.28 -13.86
CA GLU A 221 -12.98 -3.45 -15.06
C GLU A 221 -11.76 -2.53 -15.26
N LEU A 222 -11.13 -2.09 -14.18
CA LEU A 222 -9.93 -1.26 -14.24
C LEU A 222 -8.66 -2.09 -14.47
N PHE A 223 -8.65 -3.33 -13.99
CA PHE A 223 -7.54 -4.27 -14.08
C PHE A 223 -8.03 -5.64 -14.58
N PRO A 224 -8.37 -5.73 -15.89
CA PRO A 224 -9.03 -6.91 -16.45
C PRO A 224 -8.08 -8.08 -16.72
N THR A 225 -6.76 -7.86 -16.63
CA THR A 225 -5.76 -8.89 -16.91
C THR A 225 -5.44 -9.65 -15.65
N ALA A 226 -5.64 -10.98 -15.68
CA ALA A 226 -5.21 -11.84 -14.59
C ALA A 226 -3.69 -11.81 -14.44
N THR A 227 -3.23 -11.93 -13.19
CA THR A 227 -1.78 -12.03 -12.88
C THR A 227 -1.23 -13.42 -13.15
N GLU A 228 -2.10 -14.37 -13.47
CA GLU A 228 -1.74 -15.75 -13.77
C GLU A 228 -1.30 -15.92 -15.21
N GLU A 229 -0.16 -16.58 -15.40
CA GLU A 229 0.45 -16.82 -16.72
C GLU A 229 -0.05 -18.10 -17.40
N ASP A 230 -0.58 -19.06 -16.63
CA ASP A 230 -1.16 -20.28 -17.18
C ASP A 230 -2.65 -20.08 -17.50
N PRO A 231 -3.04 -20.06 -18.78
CA PRO A 231 -4.43 -19.86 -19.17
C PRO A 231 -5.38 -20.96 -18.64
N ASN A 232 -4.84 -22.15 -18.30
CA ASN A 232 -5.66 -23.21 -17.69
C ASN A 232 -6.04 -22.90 -16.24
N CYS A 233 -5.43 -21.92 -15.61
CA CYS A 233 -5.73 -21.50 -14.25
C CYS A 233 -6.77 -20.39 -14.19
N ASN A 234 -7.06 -19.74 -15.31
CA ASN A 234 -7.97 -18.60 -15.41
C ASN A 234 -9.43 -19.01 -15.72
N GLY A 235 -9.75 -20.31 -15.66
CA GLY A 235 -11.09 -20.81 -15.99
C GLY A 235 -11.34 -20.96 -17.49
N PRO A 236 -12.52 -21.49 -17.85
CA PRO A 236 -12.73 -22.11 -19.17
C PRO A 236 -12.81 -21.17 -20.35
N ALA A 237 -12.85 -19.88 -20.15
CA ALA A 237 -13.21 -19.09 -21.29
C ALA A 237 -12.56 -17.72 -21.41
N LYS A 238 -12.11 -17.08 -20.35
CA LYS A 238 -11.75 -15.67 -20.49
C LYS A 238 -11.04 -15.11 -19.26
N PRO A 239 -10.13 -14.14 -19.45
CA PRO A 239 -9.56 -13.33 -18.38
C PRO A 239 -10.61 -12.69 -17.47
N GLU A 240 -11.82 -12.51 -17.99
CA GLU A 240 -12.96 -11.91 -17.29
C GLU A 240 -13.69 -12.85 -16.33
N VAL A 241 -13.28 -14.10 -16.19
CA VAL A 241 -14.00 -15.08 -15.34
C VAL A 241 -14.00 -14.71 -13.85
N ASN A 242 -12.98 -13.95 -13.43
CA ASN A 242 -12.96 -13.40 -12.08
C ASN A 242 -13.76 -12.11 -11.95
N ASP A 243 -14.24 -11.58 -13.07
CA ASP A 243 -14.94 -10.31 -13.13
C ASP A 243 -16.46 -10.51 -13.10
N LEU A 244 -16.98 -10.79 -11.92
CA LEU A 244 -18.38 -10.54 -11.61
C LEU A 244 -18.59 -9.18 -10.95
N THR A 245 -17.49 -8.43 -10.78
CA THR A 245 -17.52 -7.16 -10.12
C THR A 245 -17.63 -6.06 -11.16
N ARG A 246 -18.71 -5.31 -11.13
CA ARG A 246 -18.94 -4.20 -12.04
C ARG A 246 -18.86 -2.88 -11.31
N MET A 247 -18.34 -1.88 -11.99
CA MET A 247 -18.23 -0.51 -11.47
C MET A 247 -19.59 0.10 -11.20
N ASP A 248 -20.53 -0.21 -12.05
CA ASP A 248 -21.94 0.09 -11.88
C ASP A 248 -22.77 -1.21 -11.89
N ASP A 249 -23.93 -1.14 -11.32
CA ASP A 249 -24.87 -2.26 -11.31
C ASP A 249 -25.94 -2.13 -12.38
N ASP A 250 -25.81 -1.14 -13.27
CA ASP A 250 -26.86 -0.74 -14.20
C ASP A 250 -26.77 -1.47 -15.56
N ASP A 251 -26.00 -2.55 -15.64
CA ASP A 251 -25.97 -3.36 -16.85
C ASP A 251 -27.21 -4.30 -16.92
N SER A 252 -28.30 -3.72 -17.38
CA SER A 252 -29.50 -4.45 -17.75
C SER A 252 -29.30 -5.42 -18.92
N SER A 253 -28.11 -5.45 -19.54
CA SER A 253 -27.85 -6.27 -20.74
C SER A 253 -27.58 -7.75 -20.44
N ASN A 254 -27.35 -8.12 -19.18
CA ASN A 254 -27.05 -9.49 -18.78
C ASN A 254 -28.03 -9.98 -17.70
N GLU A 255 -29.28 -10.21 -18.10
CA GLU A 255 -30.35 -10.63 -17.19
C GLU A 255 -30.03 -11.88 -16.33
N ALA A 256 -29.08 -12.72 -16.76
CA ALA A 256 -28.69 -13.92 -16.02
C ALA A 256 -27.86 -13.59 -14.75
N PHE A 257 -27.30 -12.39 -14.66
CA PHE A 257 -26.47 -11.92 -13.56
C PHE A 257 -26.88 -10.53 -13.06
N SER A 258 -28.15 -10.14 -13.31
CA SER A 258 -28.67 -8.87 -12.81
C SER A 258 -28.48 -8.77 -11.30
N ASN A 259 -27.94 -7.66 -10.85
CA ASN A 259 -27.85 -7.29 -9.45
C ASN A 259 -29.13 -6.54 -9.04
N PRO A 260 -30.23 -7.23 -8.69
CA PRO A 260 -31.51 -6.59 -8.44
C PRO A 260 -31.54 -5.73 -7.19
N LEU A 261 -30.45 -5.77 -6.40
CA LEU A 261 -30.31 -4.97 -5.19
C LEU A 261 -29.43 -3.72 -5.41
N HIS A 262 -28.91 -3.53 -6.64
CA HIS A 262 -28.02 -2.40 -6.95
C HIS A 262 -26.83 -2.30 -5.97
N ILE A 263 -26.16 -3.43 -5.74
CA ILE A 263 -24.98 -3.50 -4.86
C ILE A 263 -23.72 -3.24 -5.69
N LEU A 264 -22.94 -2.24 -5.30
CA LEU A 264 -21.65 -1.94 -5.93
C LEU A 264 -20.71 -3.14 -5.88
N ALA A 265 -19.84 -3.25 -6.87
CA ALA A 265 -18.75 -4.23 -6.89
C ALA A 265 -17.91 -4.15 -5.60
N ASP A 266 -17.41 -5.29 -5.14
CA ASP A 266 -16.68 -5.38 -3.86
C ASP A 266 -15.50 -4.42 -3.80
N TRP A 267 -14.72 -4.29 -4.87
CA TRP A 267 -13.60 -3.35 -4.92
C TRP A 267 -14.06 -1.89 -4.82
N MET A 268 -15.25 -1.55 -5.33
CA MET A 268 -15.86 -0.23 -5.15
C MET A 268 -16.33 -0.02 -3.71
N GLN A 269 -16.90 -1.03 -3.07
CA GLN A 269 -17.26 -0.97 -1.65
C GLN A 269 -16.02 -0.77 -0.77
N PHE A 270 -14.89 -1.42 -1.10
CA PHE A 270 -13.61 -1.17 -0.43
C PHE A 270 -13.08 0.24 -0.67
N SER A 271 -13.23 0.77 -1.88
CA SER A 271 -12.92 2.17 -2.16
C SER A 271 -13.71 3.12 -1.27
N LEU A 272 -15.01 2.86 -1.09
CA LEU A 272 -15.88 3.63 -0.20
C LEU A 272 -15.47 3.46 1.28
N LEU A 273 -15.14 2.24 1.72
CA LEU A 273 -14.63 2.00 3.06
C LEU A 273 -13.37 2.84 3.33
N MET A 274 -12.39 2.80 2.45
CA MET A 274 -11.17 3.61 2.55
C MET A 274 -11.46 5.11 2.53
N ARG A 275 -12.47 5.52 1.76
CA ARG A 275 -12.86 6.93 1.64
C ARG A 275 -13.43 7.50 2.93
N PHE A 276 -14.14 6.69 3.71
CA PHE A 276 -14.81 7.11 4.95
C PHE A 276 -14.12 6.60 6.22
N THR A 277 -12.99 5.91 6.10
CA THR A 277 -12.14 5.59 7.24
C THR A 277 -11.34 6.82 7.63
N ASP A 278 -11.50 7.28 8.88
CA ASP A 278 -10.88 8.51 9.35
C ASP A 278 -9.36 8.40 9.50
N ALA A 279 -8.70 9.55 9.51
CA ALA A 279 -7.27 9.63 9.80
C ALA A 279 -7.03 9.43 11.31
N PRO A 280 -5.89 8.83 11.71
CA PRO A 280 -5.51 8.79 13.11
C PRO A 280 -5.43 10.21 13.69
N GLU A 281 -5.99 10.39 14.87
CA GLU A 281 -5.85 11.65 15.59
C GLU A 281 -4.51 11.68 16.33
N PRO A 282 -3.79 12.81 16.29
CA PRO A 282 -2.59 12.97 17.09
C PRO A 282 -2.93 13.01 18.58
N ASP A 283 -1.94 12.78 19.45
CA ASP A 283 -2.09 12.94 20.89
C ASP A 283 -2.68 14.33 21.22
N PRO A 284 -3.87 14.41 21.83
CA PRO A 284 -4.49 15.69 22.19
C PRO A 284 -3.70 16.46 23.26
N HIS A 285 -2.79 15.77 23.98
CA HIS A 285 -2.02 16.33 25.08
C HIS A 285 -0.50 16.07 24.92
N PRO A 286 0.11 16.46 23.78
CA PRO A 286 1.50 16.16 23.51
C PRO A 286 2.42 16.76 24.61
N SER A 287 3.45 16.02 24.96
CA SER A 287 4.43 16.44 25.96
C SER A 287 5.11 17.76 25.57
N PRO A 288 5.71 18.50 26.53
CA PRO A 288 6.52 19.68 26.19
C PRO A 288 7.64 19.37 25.19
N SER A 289 8.23 18.17 25.29
CA SER A 289 9.24 17.67 24.34
C SER A 289 8.66 17.51 22.94
N ALA A 290 7.50 16.86 22.80
CA ALA A 290 6.82 16.68 21.51
C ALA A 290 6.45 18.02 20.86
N ARG A 291 5.94 19.00 21.63
CA ARG A 291 5.66 20.35 21.12
C ARG A 291 6.93 21.05 20.62
N ARG A 292 8.04 20.95 21.37
CA ARG A 292 9.34 21.44 20.93
C ARG A 292 9.76 20.73 19.65
N GLY A 293 9.63 19.39 19.61
CA GLY A 293 9.97 18.56 18.47
C GLY A 293 9.27 18.97 17.18
N LYS A 294 7.99 19.34 17.23
CA LYS A 294 7.27 19.90 16.07
C LYS A 294 7.94 21.14 15.50
N THR A 295 8.42 22.03 16.36
CA THR A 295 9.14 23.24 15.94
C THR A 295 10.50 22.90 15.35
N VAL A 296 11.26 22.03 16.01
CA VAL A 296 12.59 21.62 15.54
C VAL A 296 12.48 20.84 14.21
N PHE A 297 11.50 19.96 14.06
CA PHE A 297 11.19 19.23 12.82
C PHE A 297 11.02 20.19 11.62
N SER A 298 10.33 21.30 11.82
CA SER A 298 10.17 22.30 10.77
C SER A 298 11.48 23.05 10.51
N ASN A 299 12.21 23.42 11.55
CA ASN A 299 13.43 24.23 11.45
C ASN A 299 14.59 23.48 10.75
N VAL A 300 14.72 22.17 10.92
CA VAL A 300 15.75 21.38 10.26
C VAL A 300 15.45 21.07 8.79
N GLY A 301 14.19 21.27 8.37
CA GLY A 301 13.76 21.10 6.99
C GLY A 301 12.89 19.86 6.71
N CYS A 302 12.58 19.02 7.70
CA CYS A 302 11.73 17.83 7.49
C CYS A 302 10.35 18.20 6.91
N ALA A 303 9.80 19.34 7.31
CA ALA A 303 8.50 19.85 6.85
C ALA A 303 8.50 20.27 5.37
N LEU A 304 9.64 20.28 4.68
CA LEU A 304 9.70 20.62 3.25
C LEU A 304 9.22 19.49 2.34
N CYS A 305 9.38 18.23 2.78
CA CYS A 305 8.74 17.05 2.18
C CYS A 305 7.52 16.63 3.01
N HIS A 306 7.69 16.51 4.32
CA HIS A 306 6.59 16.21 5.24
C HIS A 306 5.77 17.47 5.56
N THR A 307 5.14 18.06 4.53
CA THR A 307 4.30 19.25 4.63
C THR A 307 3.21 19.04 5.68
N PRO A 308 3.17 19.87 6.75
CA PRO A 308 2.32 19.58 7.91
C PRO A 308 0.84 19.51 7.59
N GLN A 309 0.37 20.38 6.70
CA GLN A 309 -1.07 20.53 6.46
C GLN A 309 -1.37 20.89 5.01
N MET A 310 -2.41 20.28 4.48
CA MET A 310 -3.06 20.66 3.22
C MET A 310 -4.55 20.90 3.43
N GLN A 311 -5.23 21.43 2.42
CA GLN A 311 -6.66 21.72 2.45
C GLN A 311 -7.39 20.82 1.44
N THR A 312 -8.49 20.19 1.88
CA THR A 312 -9.39 19.51 0.94
C THR A 312 -10.24 20.53 0.18
N ALA A 313 -10.63 20.15 -1.03
CA ALA A 313 -11.53 20.92 -1.86
C ALA A 313 -13.00 20.76 -1.44
N PRO A 314 -13.92 21.56 -2.01
CA PRO A 314 -15.33 21.21 -2.01
C PRO A 314 -15.55 19.84 -2.63
N VAL A 315 -16.21 18.94 -1.91
CA VAL A 315 -16.53 17.57 -2.36
C VAL A 315 -18.04 17.45 -2.44
N LEU A 316 -18.56 17.27 -3.65
CA LEU A 316 -19.99 17.13 -3.86
C LEU A 316 -20.53 15.91 -3.08
N GLY A 317 -21.58 16.12 -2.33
CA GLY A 317 -22.26 15.06 -1.57
C GLY A 317 -21.55 14.62 -0.28
N SER A 318 -20.41 15.23 0.11
CA SER A 318 -19.71 14.83 1.34
C SER A 318 -19.28 16.02 2.20
N ALA A 319 -20.12 16.33 3.18
CA ALA A 319 -19.81 17.38 4.17
C ALA A 319 -18.59 17.04 5.04
N VAL A 320 -18.31 15.76 5.24
CA VAL A 320 -17.19 15.30 6.10
C VAL A 320 -15.83 15.39 5.43
N LEU A 321 -15.76 15.45 4.11
CA LEU A 321 -14.51 15.49 3.36
C LEU A 321 -14.15 16.86 2.81
N GLN A 322 -15.12 17.79 2.71
CA GLN A 322 -14.93 19.06 2.03
C GLN A 322 -14.36 20.17 2.92
N ASN A 323 -13.57 21.07 2.32
CA ASN A 323 -13.09 22.32 2.94
C ASN A 323 -12.47 22.13 4.33
N ARG A 324 -11.71 21.02 4.52
CA ARG A 324 -11.09 20.70 5.80
C ARG A 324 -9.57 20.83 5.76
N PRO A 325 -8.95 21.33 6.83
CA PRO A 325 -7.52 21.16 7.02
C PRO A 325 -7.20 19.69 7.29
N VAL A 326 -6.16 19.18 6.63
CA VAL A 326 -5.68 17.80 6.75
C VAL A 326 -4.24 17.81 7.21
N ASN A 327 -3.99 17.35 8.43
CA ASN A 327 -2.66 17.33 9.06
C ASN A 327 -1.90 16.04 8.66
N LEU A 328 -1.65 15.86 7.36
CA LEU A 328 -1.08 14.61 6.85
C LEU A 328 0.43 14.50 6.99
N PHE A 329 1.15 15.59 7.14
CA PHE A 329 2.62 15.62 7.13
C PHE A 329 3.22 14.91 5.91
N SER A 330 2.79 15.36 4.74
CA SER A 330 3.24 14.88 3.43
C SER A 330 2.96 15.92 2.37
N ASP A 331 3.83 16.05 1.39
CA ASP A 331 3.59 16.85 0.18
C ASP A 331 2.98 16.01 -0.96
N LEU A 332 2.86 14.69 -0.78
CA LEU A 332 2.35 13.71 -1.76
C LEU A 332 3.18 13.62 -3.04
N LEU A 333 4.36 14.23 -3.07
CA LEU A 333 5.29 14.19 -4.20
C LEU A 333 6.26 13.01 -4.07
N VAL A 334 6.90 12.65 -5.17
CA VAL A 334 7.99 11.68 -5.18
C VAL A 334 9.33 12.41 -5.12
N HIS A 335 10.27 11.83 -4.38
CA HIS A 335 11.59 12.36 -4.13
C HIS A 335 12.65 11.31 -4.38
N HIS A 336 13.81 11.73 -4.92
CA HIS A 336 14.99 10.88 -5.01
C HIS A 336 15.55 10.59 -3.63
N MET A 337 15.56 9.32 -3.25
CA MET A 337 16.06 8.83 -1.96
C MET A 337 17.44 8.19 -2.09
N GLY A 338 18.01 8.19 -3.29
CA GLY A 338 19.34 7.68 -3.59
C GLY A 338 19.48 6.16 -3.43
N PRO A 339 20.69 5.62 -3.61
CA PRO A 339 20.92 4.17 -3.64
C PRO A 339 20.56 3.44 -2.35
N GLY A 340 20.56 4.11 -1.20
CA GLY A 340 20.25 3.49 0.10
C GLY A 340 18.80 3.01 0.23
N LEU A 341 17.87 3.65 -0.48
CA LEU A 341 16.46 3.28 -0.50
C LEU A 341 15.95 2.87 -1.89
N ALA A 342 16.79 2.85 -2.92
CA ALA A 342 16.38 2.41 -4.25
C ALA A 342 15.82 0.99 -4.23
N ASP A 343 14.65 0.80 -4.86
CA ASP A 343 13.98 -0.50 -5.00
C ASP A 343 14.10 -1.09 -6.42
N ASP A 344 14.72 -0.34 -7.34
CA ASP A 344 14.87 -0.65 -8.77
C ASP A 344 13.55 -0.75 -9.56
N ILE A 345 12.43 -0.36 -8.96
CA ILE A 345 11.10 -0.42 -9.59
C ILE A 345 10.70 0.95 -10.12
N ILE A 346 10.19 0.99 -11.36
CA ILE A 346 9.63 2.18 -12.00
C ILE A 346 8.11 2.05 -12.02
N GLN A 347 7.39 3.10 -11.58
CA GLN A 347 5.93 3.17 -11.68
C GLN A 347 5.49 4.54 -12.17
N GLY A 348 5.00 4.60 -13.41
CA GLY A 348 4.70 5.88 -14.06
C GLY A 348 5.96 6.72 -14.24
N ALA A 349 5.93 7.97 -13.80
CA ALA A 349 7.09 8.87 -13.82
C ALA A 349 8.02 8.69 -12.62
N ALA A 350 7.65 7.92 -11.61
CA ALA A 350 8.49 7.67 -10.45
C ALA A 350 9.59 6.65 -10.78
N GLY A 351 10.84 7.09 -10.67
CA GLY A 351 12.04 6.31 -10.94
C GLY A 351 12.36 5.26 -9.87
N PRO A 352 13.45 4.48 -10.08
CA PRO A 352 13.77 3.32 -9.25
C PRO A 352 14.25 3.69 -7.83
N ASP A 353 14.65 4.92 -7.58
CA ASP A 353 15.05 5.43 -6.25
C ASP A 353 14.09 6.50 -5.71
N GLU A 354 12.96 6.70 -6.38
CA GLU A 354 11.97 7.71 -6.01
C GLU A 354 10.80 7.12 -5.24
N PHE A 355 10.42 7.79 -4.16
CA PHE A 355 9.28 7.41 -3.32
C PHE A 355 8.44 8.63 -2.96
N ARG A 356 7.12 8.39 -2.90
CA ARG A 356 6.18 9.37 -2.39
C ARG A 356 6.45 9.62 -0.90
N THR A 357 6.46 10.88 -0.49
CA THR A 357 6.41 11.22 0.92
C THR A 357 5.15 10.63 1.55
N GLN A 358 5.32 9.66 2.46
CA GLN A 358 4.18 9.03 3.12
C GLN A 358 3.62 9.95 4.21
N PRO A 359 2.28 9.98 4.42
CA PRO A 359 1.69 10.64 5.57
C PRO A 359 2.27 10.11 6.89
N LEU A 360 2.51 11.01 7.84
CA LEU A 360 3.09 10.65 9.14
C LEU A 360 2.03 10.46 10.24
N TRP A 361 0.74 10.68 9.96
CA TRP A 361 -0.29 10.37 10.95
C TRP A 361 -0.25 8.89 11.34
N GLY A 362 -0.39 8.62 12.64
CA GLY A 362 -0.28 7.26 13.19
C GLY A 362 1.12 6.65 13.11
N VAL A 363 2.18 7.40 12.72
CA VAL A 363 3.54 6.88 12.63
C VAL A 363 4.07 6.37 13.97
N GLY A 364 3.61 6.97 15.07
CA GLY A 364 3.96 6.55 16.42
C GLY A 364 3.50 5.14 16.79
N GLN A 365 2.50 4.61 16.10
CA GLN A 365 1.94 3.29 16.32
C GLN A 365 2.47 2.24 15.34
N ARG A 366 3.30 2.61 14.35
CA ARG A 366 3.85 1.68 13.38
C ARG A 366 4.98 0.85 13.98
N LEU A 367 5.02 -0.42 13.60
CA LEU A 367 6.06 -1.36 14.04
C LEU A 367 7.25 -1.41 13.08
N PHE A 368 7.00 -1.21 11.78
CA PHE A 368 8.01 -1.28 10.75
C PHE A 368 7.97 -0.01 9.89
N PHE A 369 9.13 0.48 9.53
CA PHE A 369 9.33 1.73 8.81
C PHE A 369 10.01 1.49 7.47
N LEU A 370 9.93 2.50 6.59
CA LEU A 370 10.40 2.52 5.21
C LEU A 370 9.55 1.62 4.32
N HIS A 371 9.78 1.69 3.00
CA HIS A 371 8.95 0.98 2.02
C HIS A 371 9.05 -0.54 2.14
N ASP A 372 10.16 -1.06 2.57
CA ASP A 372 10.47 -2.49 2.69
C ASP A 372 10.41 -3.05 4.12
N GLY A 373 10.11 -2.19 5.09
CA GLY A 373 9.98 -2.60 6.49
C GLY A 373 11.29 -3.03 7.14
N ARG A 374 12.44 -2.55 6.62
CA ARG A 374 13.78 -2.98 7.07
C ARG A 374 14.12 -2.64 8.52
N THR A 375 13.36 -1.78 9.17
CA THR A 375 13.63 -1.39 10.57
C THR A 375 12.35 -1.14 11.35
N GLY A 376 12.37 -1.51 12.63
CA GLY A 376 11.38 -1.09 13.63
C GLY A 376 11.85 0.11 14.48
N ASP A 377 13.05 0.64 14.22
CA ASP A 377 13.61 1.78 14.94
C ASP A 377 13.36 3.08 14.17
N LEU A 378 12.62 4.00 14.78
CA LEU A 378 12.25 5.28 14.17
C LEU A 378 13.47 6.16 13.89
N LEU A 379 14.49 6.14 14.77
CA LEU A 379 15.73 6.89 14.57
C LEU A 379 16.54 6.33 13.39
N ALA A 380 16.62 5.00 13.29
CA ALA A 380 17.25 4.34 12.15
C ALA A 380 16.50 4.65 10.84
N ALA A 381 15.17 4.74 10.88
CA ALA A 381 14.37 5.15 9.73
C ALA A 381 14.68 6.59 9.30
N ILE A 382 14.85 7.52 10.24
CA ILE A 382 15.28 8.91 9.94
C ILE A 382 16.65 8.90 9.25
N TYR A 383 17.62 8.17 9.80
CA TYR A 383 18.98 8.13 9.24
C TYR A 383 19.01 7.45 7.85
N ALA A 384 18.14 6.50 7.58
CA ALA A 384 18.05 5.84 6.29
C ALA A 384 17.64 6.77 5.14
N HIS A 385 17.09 7.94 5.43
CA HIS A 385 16.83 8.98 4.41
C HIS A 385 18.12 9.55 3.82
N ARG A 386 19.28 9.39 4.48
CA ARG A 386 20.56 9.88 4.00
C ARG A 386 21.25 8.82 3.14
N SER A 387 21.59 9.19 1.91
CA SER A 387 22.31 8.32 1.00
C SER A 387 23.24 9.13 0.09
N PRO A 388 24.54 8.82 0.01
CA PRO A 388 25.43 9.43 -0.97
C PRO A 388 25.06 8.95 -2.37
N ALA A 389 25.50 9.67 -3.40
CA ALA A 389 25.36 9.22 -4.77
C ALA A 389 26.14 7.92 -5.04
N SER A 390 25.68 7.17 -6.03
CA SER A 390 26.40 6.02 -6.61
C SER A 390 26.62 6.25 -8.10
N SER A 391 27.17 5.24 -8.77
CA SER A 391 27.27 5.25 -10.25
C SER A 391 25.89 5.18 -10.95
N GLN A 392 24.85 4.73 -10.25
CA GLN A 392 23.51 4.50 -10.80
C GLN A 392 22.49 5.56 -10.36
N PHE A 393 22.64 6.11 -9.16
CA PHE A 393 21.65 7.00 -8.54
C PHE A 393 22.30 8.28 -8.02
N ALA A 394 21.59 9.38 -8.15
CA ALA A 394 21.94 10.63 -7.48
C ALA A 394 21.92 10.46 -5.95
N ALA A 395 22.49 11.41 -5.24
CA ALA A 395 22.37 11.46 -3.79
C ALA A 395 20.93 11.73 -3.36
N SER A 396 20.55 11.26 -2.18
CA SER A 396 19.23 11.53 -1.61
C SER A 396 19.00 13.05 -1.44
N GLU A 397 17.82 13.51 -1.83
CA GLU A 397 17.35 14.88 -1.60
C GLU A 397 17.26 15.24 -0.10
N ALA A 398 17.11 14.24 0.77
CA ALA A 398 17.04 14.44 2.21
C ALA A 398 18.40 14.66 2.88
N ASN A 399 19.53 14.55 2.17
CA ASN A 399 20.88 14.58 2.77
C ASN A 399 21.15 15.82 3.61
N ALA A 400 20.80 17.01 3.11
CA ALA A 400 21.01 18.26 3.84
C ALA A 400 20.15 18.32 5.11
N VAL A 401 18.91 17.87 5.05
CA VAL A 401 17.97 17.83 6.18
C VAL A 401 18.48 16.87 7.25
N ILE A 402 18.94 15.67 6.85
CA ILE A 402 19.47 14.69 7.81
C ILE A 402 20.80 15.16 8.41
N ASN A 403 21.64 15.85 7.67
CA ASN A 403 22.82 16.50 8.24
C ASN A 403 22.44 17.57 9.30
N ASN A 404 21.41 18.38 9.02
CA ASN A 404 20.89 19.33 10.00
C ASN A 404 20.39 18.60 11.27
N PHE A 405 19.64 17.51 11.11
CA PHE A 405 19.17 16.68 12.22
C PHE A 405 20.34 16.11 13.04
N GLN A 406 21.37 15.57 12.39
CA GLN A 406 22.54 14.98 13.05
C GLN A 406 23.32 16.01 13.88
N ASN A 407 23.32 17.26 13.47
CA ASN A 407 24.01 18.36 14.16
C ASN A 407 23.21 18.95 15.33
N LEU A 408 21.98 18.48 15.56
CA LEU A 408 21.18 18.91 16.70
C LEU A 408 21.74 18.38 18.02
N PRO A 409 21.53 19.09 19.13
CA PRO A 409 21.71 18.55 20.46
C PRO A 409 20.83 17.28 20.64
N ALA A 410 21.30 16.30 21.42
CA ALA A 410 20.56 15.05 21.66
C ALA A 410 19.13 15.29 22.19
N SER A 411 18.93 16.34 22.99
CA SER A 411 17.60 16.73 23.48
C SER A 411 16.65 17.16 22.37
N ASP A 412 17.15 17.74 21.28
CA ASP A 412 16.35 18.16 20.15
C ASP A 412 16.09 17.02 19.19
N GLN A 413 17.06 16.12 19.02
CA GLN A 413 16.82 14.87 18.30
C GLN A 413 15.72 14.06 19.01
N GLN A 414 15.81 13.91 20.34
CA GLN A 414 14.77 13.22 21.13
C GLN A 414 13.42 13.92 21.02
N ALA A 415 13.39 15.25 21.03
CA ALA A 415 12.15 16.00 20.87
C ALA A 415 11.45 15.71 19.54
N ILE A 416 12.18 15.58 18.43
CA ILE A 416 11.62 15.17 17.14
C ILE A 416 11.03 13.74 17.23
N LEU A 417 11.71 12.80 17.88
CA LEU A 417 11.18 11.44 18.08
C LEU A 417 9.89 11.46 18.90
N ASP A 418 9.84 12.27 19.97
CA ASP A 418 8.66 12.41 20.81
C ASP A 418 7.49 13.04 20.04
N PHE A 419 7.79 14.01 19.16
CA PHE A 419 6.80 14.59 18.25
C PHE A 419 6.25 13.55 17.28
N LEU A 420 7.10 12.79 16.60
CA LEU A 420 6.68 11.75 15.66
C LEU A 420 5.85 10.66 16.34
N ARG A 421 6.18 10.32 17.58
CA ARG A 421 5.39 9.36 18.37
C ARG A 421 4.04 9.91 18.83
N SER A 422 3.85 11.22 18.81
CA SER A 422 2.59 11.87 19.16
C SER A 422 1.65 12.06 17.98
N LEU A 423 2.07 11.70 16.76
CA LEU A 423 1.25 11.71 15.55
C LEU A 423 0.49 10.36 15.46
#